data_150920637b0332fcf204dacc8ba25bc3
#
_entry.id   150920637b0332fcf204dacc8ba25bc3
#
_cell.length_a   1.000
_cell.length_b   1.000
_cell.length_c   1.000
_cell.angle_alpha   90.00
_cell.angle_beta   90.00
_cell.angle_gamma   90.00
#
_symmetry.space_group_name_H-M   'P 1'
#
loop_
_entity.id
_entity.type
_entity.pdbx_description
1 polymer ?
#
loop_
_entity_poly.entity_id
_entity_poly.type
_entity_poly.pdbx_seq_one_letter_code
_entity_poly.pdbx_strand_id
1 'polypeptide(L)'
;MNMHRHHQKVLASLSLSLVLCLSLLTPGYAAITTVLSDEQTLTQEELPVYSSEPSTEIHDNVPYFQASDLTSSSYETFSSLDDEGRCGYAVACLGPDLLPDASRGPIGSVKPTGWHTVKYEGIDGNYLYNRCHLIAYELSGENANEENLITGTRYMNVDGMLPYENEVADYIKSTGNHVLYRVTPVFEDDNLLASGVLMEAESVEDGGSGVSFNAYCYNVQPGISIDYATGDSSGQAYTGSEASKYDGVDFQSPAVIKAVQQALNDKGYDCGTPDGIAGSGTASAAAHFKADHGLSGDGIDAALALTLGLNAYQLLDLSSEAAADQASGTQGGQASGTAGQASGAQAGEASGSGLTGPAISYIVNTNTGKFHNPGCSSIGQMSDSNKMEYTGSRDDLIAMGYQPCKRCNP
;
A
#
# COMPACT_ATOMS: atom_id res chain seq x y z
N MET A 1 84.09 8.95 -44.97
CA MET A 1 83.42 8.67 -46.25
C MET A 1 82.79 7.29 -46.15
N ASN A 2 81.53 7.14 -46.46
CA ASN A 2 80.65 6.01 -46.51
C ASN A 2 79.83 5.71 -45.28
N MET A 3 78.59 6.14 -45.47
CA MET A 3 77.38 5.76 -44.69
C MET A 3 77.05 4.31 -44.87
N HIS A 4 76.73 3.64 -43.80
CA HIS A 4 75.91 2.42 -43.83
C HIS A 4 74.73 2.55 -42.87
N ARG A 5 73.50 2.60 -43.45
CA ARG A 5 72.22 2.51 -42.77
C ARG A 5 72.00 1.09 -42.32
N HIS A 6 71.76 0.86 -41.04
CA HIS A 6 71.19 -0.38 -40.54
C HIS A 6 69.71 -0.16 -40.26
N HIS A 7 68.84 -0.89 -40.97
CA HIS A 7 67.47 -1.09 -40.67
C HIS A 7 67.34 -2.08 -39.48
N GLN A 8 66.87 -1.61 -38.35
CA GLN A 8 66.43 -2.49 -37.27
C GLN A 8 64.96 -2.86 -37.48
N LYS A 9 64.71 -4.12 -37.67
CA LYS A 9 63.34 -4.72 -37.60
C LYS A 9 62.97 -4.93 -36.16
N VAL A 10 61.89 -4.28 -35.71
CA VAL A 10 61.28 -4.50 -34.40
C VAL A 10 60.41 -5.72 -34.53
N LEU A 11 60.78 -6.81 -33.86
CA LEU A 11 59.96 -7.99 -33.65
C LEU A 11 59.14 -7.74 -32.37
N ALA A 12 57.83 -7.58 -32.51
CA ALA A 12 56.90 -7.56 -31.39
C ALA A 12 56.73 -9.00 -30.88
N SER A 13 57.22 -9.28 -29.69
CA SER A 13 57.00 -10.52 -28.95
C SER A 13 55.70 -10.43 -28.17
N LEU A 14 54.67 -11.16 -28.59
CA LEU A 14 53.48 -11.41 -27.79
C LEU A 14 53.85 -12.45 -26.70
N SER A 15 53.97 -12.00 -25.47
CA SER A 15 54.05 -12.89 -24.32
C SER A 15 52.62 -13.19 -23.81
N LEU A 16 52.12 -14.36 -24.18
CA LEU A 16 50.89 -14.92 -23.63
C LEU A 16 51.17 -15.45 -22.20
N SER A 17 50.88 -14.69 -21.18
CA SER A 17 50.97 -15.14 -19.78
C SER A 17 49.74 -16.00 -19.44
N LEU A 18 49.89 -17.31 -19.50
CA LEU A 18 48.92 -18.26 -19.00
C LEU A 18 49.04 -18.28 -17.46
N VAL A 19 48.17 -17.58 -16.74
CA VAL A 19 48.03 -17.74 -15.29
C VAL A 19 47.16 -18.96 -15.03
N LEU A 20 47.79 -20.08 -14.65
CA LEU A 20 47.13 -21.27 -14.19
C LEU A 20 46.75 -21.07 -12.71
N CYS A 21 45.54 -20.60 -12.40
CA CYS A 21 44.99 -20.61 -11.06
C CYS A 21 44.53 -22.04 -10.71
N LEU A 22 45.31 -22.71 -9.86
CA LEU A 22 44.97 -23.95 -9.23
C LEU A 22 43.97 -23.67 -8.11
N SER A 23 42.66 -23.74 -8.38
CA SER A 23 41.62 -23.65 -7.37
C SER A 23 41.51 -24.95 -6.59
N LEU A 24 41.88 -24.91 -5.32
CA LEU A 24 41.56 -25.93 -4.34
C LEU A 24 40.03 -25.98 -4.17
N LEU A 25 39.43 -27.08 -4.59
CA LEU A 25 38.04 -27.43 -4.39
C LEU A 25 37.78 -27.59 -2.88
N THR A 26 37.19 -26.57 -2.24
CA THR A 26 36.40 -26.73 -1.03
C THR A 26 34.94 -26.90 -1.45
N PRO A 27 34.23 -27.95 -1.03
CA PRO A 27 32.82 -28.07 -1.33
C PRO A 27 32.02 -27.15 -0.39
N GLY A 28 31.28 -26.28 -0.98
CA GLY A 28 30.29 -25.46 -0.29
C GLY A 28 30.61 -23.98 -0.29
N TYR A 29 30.06 -23.31 -1.21
CA TYR A 29 29.68 -21.93 -1.47
C TYR A 29 30.12 -21.54 -2.87
N ALA A 30 29.32 -21.90 -3.86
CA ALA A 30 29.31 -21.14 -5.10
C ALA A 30 28.75 -19.77 -4.72
N ALA A 31 29.61 -18.78 -4.59
CA ALA A 31 29.18 -17.40 -4.60
C ALA A 31 28.47 -17.20 -5.95
N ILE A 32 27.15 -17.04 -5.90
CA ILE A 32 26.36 -16.60 -7.04
C ILE A 32 26.72 -15.14 -7.23
N THR A 33 27.82 -14.89 -7.90
CA THR A 33 28.10 -13.60 -8.52
C THR A 33 27.45 -13.62 -9.90
N THR A 34 26.14 -13.76 -9.93
CA THR A 34 25.39 -13.43 -11.13
C THR A 34 25.25 -11.93 -11.12
N VAL A 35 26.23 -11.27 -11.62
CA VAL A 35 26.17 -9.88 -11.99
C VAL A 35 25.03 -9.79 -12.99
N LEU A 36 24.03 -8.97 -12.66
CA LEU A 36 23.11 -8.45 -13.65
C LEU A 36 23.96 -7.90 -14.79
N SER A 37 23.71 -8.36 -16.01
CA SER A 37 24.37 -7.75 -17.18
C SER A 37 23.93 -6.30 -17.27
N ASP A 38 24.77 -5.41 -17.76
CA ASP A 38 24.45 -4.00 -18.00
C ASP A 38 23.22 -3.78 -18.91
N GLU A 39 22.75 -4.84 -19.57
CA GLU A 39 21.54 -4.85 -20.39
C GLU A 39 20.23 -4.96 -19.59
N GLN A 40 20.29 -5.03 -18.25
CA GLN A 40 19.13 -5.24 -17.36
C GLN A 40 18.80 -4.01 -16.50
N THR A 41 19.40 -2.88 -16.78
CA THR A 41 19.07 -1.61 -16.14
C THR A 41 18.34 -0.71 -17.11
N LEU A 42 17.21 -0.13 -16.67
CA LEU A 42 16.55 0.92 -17.43
C LEU A 42 17.48 2.13 -17.49
N THR A 43 17.76 2.58 -18.68
CA THR A 43 18.44 3.86 -18.88
C THR A 43 17.45 5.01 -18.66
N GLN A 44 17.94 6.20 -18.35
CA GLN A 44 17.09 7.38 -18.17
C GLN A 44 16.19 7.66 -19.39
N GLU A 45 16.65 7.35 -20.60
CA GLU A 45 15.89 7.54 -21.85
C GLU A 45 14.74 6.52 -21.99
N GLU A 46 14.82 5.38 -21.30
CA GLU A 46 13.83 4.30 -21.33
C GLU A 46 12.81 4.41 -20.20
N LEU A 47 12.96 5.34 -19.27
CA LEU A 47 12.02 5.53 -18.16
C LEU A 47 10.64 5.91 -18.69
N PRO A 48 9.61 5.14 -18.32
CA PRO A 48 8.26 5.46 -18.76
C PRO A 48 7.76 6.75 -18.08
N VAL A 49 7.11 7.61 -18.85
CA VAL A 49 6.55 8.86 -18.35
C VAL A 49 5.32 8.57 -17.48
N TYR A 50 5.27 9.17 -16.29
CA TYR A 50 4.13 9.06 -15.40
C TYR A 50 2.84 9.56 -16.06
N SER A 51 1.79 8.74 -16.04
CA SER A 51 0.50 8.99 -16.71
C SER A 51 -0.73 8.87 -15.81
N SER A 52 -0.61 9.07 -14.51
CA SER A 52 -1.62 8.90 -13.45
C SER A 52 -1.74 7.52 -12.80
N GLU A 53 -1.16 6.49 -13.39
CA GLU A 53 -1.12 5.17 -12.73
C GLU A 53 0.12 5.04 -11.84
N PRO A 54 0.04 4.35 -10.70
CA PRO A 54 1.16 4.24 -9.75
C PRO A 54 2.33 3.40 -10.29
N SER A 55 2.06 2.53 -11.26
CA SER A 55 3.03 1.67 -11.92
C SER A 55 2.66 1.43 -13.37
N THR A 56 3.61 0.97 -14.15
CA THR A 56 3.39 0.54 -15.53
C THR A 56 4.19 -0.72 -15.82
N GLU A 57 3.62 -1.62 -16.62
CA GLU A 57 4.36 -2.77 -17.15
C GLU A 57 5.40 -2.29 -18.16
N ILE A 58 6.57 -2.90 -18.13
CA ILE A 58 7.65 -2.67 -19.09
C ILE A 58 8.13 -3.99 -19.67
N HIS A 59 8.86 -3.95 -20.76
CA HIS A 59 9.42 -5.13 -21.43
C HIS A 59 8.36 -6.23 -21.66
N ASP A 60 7.17 -5.84 -22.14
CA ASP A 60 6.03 -6.74 -22.36
C ASP A 60 5.66 -7.57 -21.09
N ASN A 61 5.91 -7.02 -19.91
CA ASN A 61 5.72 -7.66 -18.59
C ASN A 61 6.56 -8.92 -18.37
N VAL A 62 7.70 -9.05 -19.06
CA VAL A 62 8.62 -10.20 -18.96
C VAL A 62 9.83 -9.80 -18.12
N PRO A 63 10.13 -10.52 -17.01
CA PRO A 63 11.34 -10.30 -16.24
C PRO A 63 12.63 -10.51 -17.07
N TYR A 64 13.70 -9.81 -16.71
CA TYR A 64 15.01 -9.98 -17.35
C TYR A 64 15.82 -11.17 -16.81
N PHE A 65 15.21 -12.06 -16.03
CA PHE A 65 15.90 -13.23 -15.47
C PHE A 65 16.34 -14.20 -16.56
N GLN A 66 17.50 -14.80 -16.33
CA GLN A 66 17.97 -15.91 -17.15
C GLN A 66 17.59 -17.24 -16.49
N ALA A 67 17.42 -18.30 -17.28
CA ALA A 67 17.09 -19.61 -16.74
C ALA A 67 18.13 -20.12 -15.71
N SER A 68 19.37 -19.63 -15.75
CA SER A 68 20.42 -19.91 -14.77
C SER A 68 20.22 -19.24 -13.42
N ASP A 69 19.38 -18.20 -13.35
CA ASP A 69 19.15 -17.43 -12.13
C ASP A 69 18.06 -18.08 -11.27
N LEU A 70 17.21 -18.88 -11.91
CA LEU A 70 16.11 -19.59 -11.25
C LEU A 70 16.65 -20.74 -10.39
N THR A 71 16.41 -20.66 -9.09
CA THR A 71 16.77 -21.68 -8.10
C THR A 71 15.65 -21.83 -7.08
N SER A 72 15.48 -23.04 -6.54
CA SER A 72 14.56 -23.31 -5.43
C SER A 72 15.27 -23.31 -4.06
N SER A 73 16.42 -22.66 -3.97
CA SER A 73 17.13 -22.44 -2.72
C SER A 73 17.00 -20.99 -2.33
N SER A 74 16.39 -20.72 -1.18
CA SER A 74 16.18 -19.37 -0.68
C SER A 74 17.50 -18.64 -0.44
N TYR A 75 17.57 -17.39 -0.85
CA TYR A 75 18.67 -16.47 -0.58
C TYR A 75 18.20 -15.02 -0.69
N GLU A 76 18.97 -14.11 -0.13
CA GLU A 76 18.84 -12.67 -0.26
C GLU A 76 20.21 -12.06 -0.55
N THR A 77 20.23 -11.03 -1.38
CA THR A 77 21.42 -10.26 -1.71
C THR A 77 21.03 -8.80 -1.88
N PHE A 78 21.74 -7.93 -1.21
CA PHE A 78 21.61 -6.48 -1.30
C PHE A 78 22.92 -5.93 -1.85
N SER A 79 22.85 -5.07 -2.86
CA SER A 79 24.04 -4.38 -3.34
C SER A 79 24.48 -3.35 -2.32
N SER A 80 25.80 -3.19 -2.17
CA SER A 80 26.35 -2.14 -1.31
C SER A 80 25.87 -0.77 -1.77
N LEU A 81 25.75 0.16 -0.83
CA LEU A 81 25.46 1.54 -1.14
C LEU A 81 26.54 2.12 -2.06
N ASP A 82 26.14 2.98 -2.98
CA ASP A 82 27.07 3.72 -3.86
C ASP A 82 27.81 4.85 -3.11
N ASP A 83 28.61 5.61 -3.83
CA ASP A 83 29.43 6.70 -3.27
C ASP A 83 28.55 7.84 -2.69
N GLU A 84 27.32 8.01 -3.18
CA GLU A 84 26.30 8.94 -2.67
C GLU A 84 25.50 8.37 -1.49
N GLY A 85 25.70 7.10 -1.16
CA GLY A 85 24.97 6.37 -0.11
C GLY A 85 23.58 5.88 -0.54
N ARG A 86 23.34 5.74 -1.86
CA ARG A 86 22.07 5.25 -2.43
C ARG A 86 22.09 3.74 -2.53
N CYS A 87 20.91 3.12 -2.34
CA CYS A 87 20.74 1.68 -2.58
C CYS A 87 20.88 1.36 -4.08
N GLY A 88 21.54 0.26 -4.37
CA GLY A 88 21.43 -0.38 -5.67
C GLY A 88 20.29 -1.42 -5.67
N TYR A 89 20.45 -2.52 -6.40
CA TYR A 89 19.42 -3.56 -6.44
C TYR A 89 19.37 -4.41 -5.15
N ALA A 90 18.19 -4.94 -4.87
CA ALA A 90 17.98 -6.06 -3.95
C ALA A 90 17.38 -7.22 -4.73
N VAL A 91 17.93 -8.43 -4.57
CA VAL A 91 17.46 -9.65 -5.22
C VAL A 91 17.35 -10.78 -4.20
N ALA A 92 16.30 -11.57 -4.30
CA ALA A 92 16.08 -12.73 -3.45
C ALA A 92 15.40 -13.86 -4.22
N CYS A 93 15.76 -15.09 -3.89
CA CYS A 93 14.91 -16.24 -4.13
C CYS A 93 14.04 -16.44 -2.89
N LEU A 94 12.83 -15.94 -2.93
CA LEU A 94 11.90 -15.90 -1.79
C LEU A 94 11.20 -17.25 -1.66
N GLY A 95 11.38 -17.91 -0.53
CA GLY A 95 10.71 -19.14 -0.17
C GLY A 95 9.96 -19.06 1.15
N PRO A 96 9.20 -20.09 1.54
CA PRO A 96 8.46 -20.10 2.81
C PRO A 96 9.32 -19.90 4.06
N ASP A 97 10.61 -20.26 3.98
CA ASP A 97 11.60 -20.19 5.04
C ASP A 97 12.12 -18.76 5.31
N LEU A 98 11.94 -17.84 4.34
CA LEU A 98 12.28 -16.42 4.53
C LEU A 98 11.09 -15.59 5.06
N LEU A 99 9.87 -16.11 4.98
CA LEU A 99 8.72 -15.36 5.50
C LEU A 99 8.87 -15.09 7.00
N PRO A 100 8.60 -13.86 7.47
CA PRO A 100 8.81 -13.50 8.87
C PRO A 100 7.90 -14.29 9.80
N ASP A 101 8.46 -14.76 10.91
CA ASP A 101 7.76 -15.39 12.02
C ASP A 101 7.54 -14.41 13.21
N ALA A 102 8.08 -13.21 13.12
CA ALA A 102 8.04 -12.17 14.14
C ALA A 102 7.33 -10.89 13.66
N SER A 103 6.95 -10.04 14.59
CA SER A 103 6.40 -8.72 14.28
C SER A 103 7.50 -7.77 13.81
N ARG A 104 7.19 -6.92 12.83
CA ARG A 104 8.07 -5.88 12.32
C ARG A 104 8.56 -4.96 13.43
N GLY A 105 9.87 -4.75 13.49
CA GLY A 105 10.52 -3.82 14.42
C GLY A 105 10.50 -2.36 13.89
N PRO A 106 10.97 -1.39 14.71
CA PRO A 106 11.11 -0.01 14.27
C PRO A 106 12.25 0.14 13.27
N ILE A 107 12.03 0.95 12.22
CA ILE A 107 13.02 1.26 11.18
C ILE A 107 13.41 2.73 11.13
N GLY A 108 13.02 3.52 12.15
CA GLY A 108 13.21 4.97 12.19
C GLY A 108 14.67 5.42 12.30
N SER A 109 15.60 4.52 12.68
CA SER A 109 17.04 4.78 12.73
C SER A 109 17.67 4.94 11.36
N VAL A 110 17.14 4.25 10.34
CA VAL A 110 17.63 4.36 8.96
C VAL A 110 17.08 5.62 8.33
N LYS A 111 17.95 6.39 7.71
CA LYS A 111 17.61 7.59 6.94
C LYS A 111 18.21 7.43 5.54
N PRO A 112 17.44 6.92 4.59
CA PRO A 112 17.91 6.82 3.21
C PRO A 112 18.24 8.19 2.63
N THR A 113 18.93 8.23 1.51
CA THR A 113 19.29 9.48 0.82
C THR A 113 18.04 10.33 0.54
N GLY A 114 18.18 11.66 0.60
CA GLY A 114 17.07 12.60 0.39
C GLY A 114 15.91 12.49 1.39
N TRP A 115 16.13 11.88 2.58
CA TRP A 115 15.07 11.71 3.58
C TRP A 115 14.66 13.02 4.23
N HIS A 116 13.36 13.35 4.12
CA HIS A 116 12.72 14.44 4.84
C HIS A 116 11.48 13.93 5.59
N THR A 117 11.26 14.49 6.79
CA THR A 117 10.02 14.23 7.53
C THR A 117 9.05 15.38 7.24
N VAL A 118 8.21 15.21 6.24
CA VAL A 118 7.29 16.23 5.75
C VAL A 118 5.87 15.67 5.63
N LYS A 119 4.87 16.54 5.90
CA LYS A 119 3.45 16.21 5.86
C LYS A 119 2.71 17.13 4.91
N TYR A 120 1.76 16.55 4.17
CA TYR A 120 0.86 17.28 3.28
C TYR A 120 -0.58 16.81 3.47
N GLU A 121 -1.54 17.69 3.18
CA GLU A 121 -2.95 17.31 3.10
C GLU A 121 -3.20 16.36 1.94
N GLY A 122 -4.20 15.49 2.09
CA GLY A 122 -4.62 14.55 1.03
C GLY A 122 -3.74 13.28 0.91
N ILE A 123 -2.68 13.14 1.70
CA ILE A 123 -1.89 11.91 1.76
C ILE A 123 -2.41 11.02 2.88
N ASP A 124 -2.59 9.74 2.62
CA ASP A 124 -2.94 8.76 3.66
C ASP A 124 -1.85 8.72 4.74
N GLY A 125 -2.23 8.96 6.02
CA GLY A 125 -1.29 9.14 7.12
C GLY A 125 -0.53 10.47 7.11
N ASN A 126 -0.76 11.33 6.13
CA ASN A 126 -0.21 12.68 5.93
C ASN A 126 1.30 12.76 5.63
N TYR A 127 2.09 11.74 5.91
CA TYR A 127 3.53 11.73 5.59
C TYR A 127 3.77 11.45 4.11
N LEU A 128 4.52 12.35 3.45
CA LEU A 128 4.92 12.17 2.06
C LEU A 128 5.80 10.95 1.88
N TYR A 129 6.86 10.86 2.68
CA TYR A 129 7.87 9.83 2.52
C TYR A 129 7.70 8.67 3.49
N ASN A 130 7.88 7.48 2.96
CA ASN A 130 8.04 6.21 3.66
C ASN A 130 9.50 5.74 3.49
N ARG A 131 9.99 5.00 4.46
CA ARG A 131 11.16 4.15 4.28
C ARG A 131 10.68 2.91 3.55
N CYS A 132 10.75 2.95 2.22
CA CYS A 132 10.31 1.85 1.38
C CYS A 132 11.35 0.75 1.38
N HIS A 133 10.95 -0.46 1.76
CA HIS A 133 11.79 -1.62 1.54
C HIS A 133 11.83 -1.95 0.05
N LEU A 134 12.98 -2.33 -0.47
CA LEU A 134 13.11 -2.93 -1.79
C LEU A 134 12.55 -4.36 -1.77
N ILE A 135 13.00 -5.20 -0.84
CA ILE A 135 12.33 -6.46 -0.51
C ILE A 135 11.51 -6.24 0.75
N ALA A 136 10.19 -6.37 0.65
CA ALA A 136 9.26 -6.09 1.73
C ALA A 136 9.52 -6.96 2.97
N TYR A 137 9.32 -6.38 4.16
CA TYR A 137 9.43 -7.13 5.42
C TYR A 137 8.58 -8.41 5.43
N GLU A 138 7.40 -8.37 4.82
CA GLU A 138 6.50 -9.54 4.78
C GLU A 138 7.02 -10.69 3.89
N LEU A 139 8.04 -10.45 3.07
CA LEU A 139 8.62 -11.42 2.15
C LEU A 139 9.89 -12.06 2.71
N SER A 140 10.65 -11.34 3.56
CA SER A 140 11.97 -11.81 3.98
C SER A 140 12.30 -11.58 5.46
N GLY A 141 11.49 -10.80 6.18
CA GLY A 141 11.79 -10.45 7.56
C GLY A 141 12.89 -9.42 7.73
N GLU A 142 13.54 -8.96 6.65
CA GLU A 142 14.53 -7.89 6.69
C GLU A 142 13.92 -6.59 7.20
N ASN A 143 14.45 -6.04 8.31
CA ASN A 143 13.80 -4.92 8.99
C ASN A 143 14.50 -3.58 8.75
N ALA A 144 15.61 -3.31 9.41
CA ALA A 144 16.30 -2.01 9.41
C ALA A 144 17.64 -2.10 8.65
N ASN A 145 17.62 -2.67 7.46
CA ASN A 145 18.76 -2.79 6.57
C ASN A 145 18.90 -1.54 5.71
N GLU A 146 20.05 -0.85 5.80
CA GLU A 146 20.33 0.37 5.04
C GLU A 146 20.41 0.11 3.52
N GLU A 147 20.85 -1.08 3.12
CA GLU A 147 20.94 -1.51 1.71
C GLU A 147 19.58 -1.93 1.12
N ASN A 148 18.52 -2.00 1.95
CA ASN A 148 17.16 -2.40 1.57
C ASN A 148 16.12 -1.29 1.74
N LEU A 149 16.51 -0.07 2.10
CA LEU A 149 15.58 1.01 2.40
C LEU A 149 15.88 2.26 1.57
N ILE A 150 14.88 2.73 0.83
CA ILE A 150 14.95 3.99 0.06
C ILE A 150 13.93 5.00 0.56
N THR A 151 14.14 6.27 0.22
CA THR A 151 13.13 7.31 0.39
C THR A 151 12.11 7.21 -0.75
N GLY A 152 10.94 6.67 -0.45
CA GLY A 152 9.84 6.56 -1.39
C GLY A 152 8.59 7.29 -0.93
N THR A 153 7.77 7.71 -1.86
CA THR A 153 6.49 8.35 -1.54
C THR A 153 5.49 7.35 -0.96
N ARG A 154 4.49 7.85 -0.24
CA ARG A 154 3.37 7.02 0.23
C ARG A 154 2.67 6.35 -0.94
N TYR A 155 2.46 7.07 -2.04
CA TYR A 155 1.81 6.57 -3.24
C TYR A 155 2.60 5.44 -3.91
N MET A 156 3.92 5.62 -4.12
CA MET A 156 4.75 4.54 -4.64
C MET A 156 4.69 3.29 -3.75
N ASN A 157 4.87 3.46 -2.44
CA ASN A 157 4.95 2.34 -1.50
C ASN A 157 3.64 1.55 -1.41
N VAL A 158 2.48 2.21 -1.43
CA VAL A 158 1.19 1.57 -1.15
C VAL A 158 0.39 1.26 -2.41
N ASP A 159 0.37 2.20 -3.36
CA ASP A 159 -0.40 2.02 -4.59
C ASP A 159 0.46 1.41 -5.70
N GLY A 160 1.77 1.68 -5.71
CA GLY A 160 2.74 1.15 -6.66
C GLY A 160 3.24 -0.24 -6.29
N MET A 161 4.04 -0.35 -5.23
CA MET A 161 4.79 -1.56 -4.89
C MET A 161 3.95 -2.64 -4.20
N LEU A 162 3.16 -2.28 -3.18
CA LEU A 162 2.43 -3.24 -2.35
C LEU A 162 1.54 -4.23 -3.13
N PRO A 163 0.87 -3.90 -4.25
CA PRO A 163 0.12 -4.89 -5.03
C PRO A 163 0.98 -6.05 -5.55
N TYR A 164 2.21 -5.76 -5.99
CA TYR A 164 3.17 -6.76 -6.48
C TYR A 164 3.76 -7.58 -5.33
N GLU A 165 4.10 -6.93 -4.22
CA GLU A 165 4.56 -7.60 -2.99
C GLU A 165 3.52 -8.59 -2.47
N ASN A 166 2.25 -8.18 -2.44
CA ASN A 166 1.13 -9.05 -2.06
C ASN A 166 0.95 -10.25 -2.99
N GLU A 167 1.13 -10.07 -4.30
CA GLU A 167 1.04 -11.16 -5.29
C GLU A 167 2.11 -12.22 -5.00
N VAL A 168 3.35 -11.81 -4.78
CA VAL A 168 4.46 -12.70 -4.41
C VAL A 168 4.19 -13.40 -3.08
N ALA A 169 3.80 -12.64 -2.05
CA ALA A 169 3.52 -13.20 -0.73
C ALA A 169 2.37 -14.23 -0.76
N ASP A 170 1.28 -13.93 -1.47
CA ASP A 170 0.12 -14.81 -1.61
C ASP A 170 0.50 -16.12 -2.36
N TYR A 171 1.33 -16.02 -3.40
CA TYR A 171 1.81 -17.19 -4.13
C TYR A 171 2.65 -18.10 -3.23
N ILE A 172 3.66 -17.56 -2.54
CA ILE A 172 4.52 -18.33 -1.65
C ILE A 172 3.69 -19.00 -0.54
N LYS A 173 2.80 -18.24 0.12
CA LYS A 173 1.93 -18.75 1.20
C LYS A 173 0.96 -19.83 0.75
N SER A 174 0.47 -19.75 -0.49
CA SER A 174 -0.52 -20.70 -1.01
C SER A 174 0.07 -21.98 -1.60
N THR A 175 1.28 -21.90 -2.15
CA THR A 175 1.92 -23.02 -2.88
C THR A 175 3.07 -23.66 -2.12
N GLY A 176 3.78 -22.89 -1.29
CA GLY A 176 5.05 -23.29 -0.70
C GLY A 176 6.23 -23.25 -1.68
N ASN A 177 6.03 -22.72 -2.87
CA ASN A 177 7.04 -22.60 -3.93
C ASN A 177 7.84 -21.30 -3.77
N HIS A 178 8.91 -21.19 -4.58
CA HIS A 178 9.82 -20.05 -4.57
C HIS A 178 9.48 -19.04 -5.68
N VAL A 179 9.84 -17.79 -5.42
CA VAL A 179 9.78 -16.70 -6.38
C VAL A 179 11.14 -16.02 -6.44
N LEU A 180 11.76 -15.97 -7.62
CA LEU A 180 12.89 -15.08 -7.86
C LEU A 180 12.32 -13.65 -7.97
N TYR A 181 12.81 -12.76 -7.12
CA TYR A 181 12.29 -11.40 -6.96
C TYR A 181 13.44 -10.40 -6.92
N ARG A 182 13.35 -9.34 -7.70
CA ARG A 182 14.35 -8.28 -7.76
C ARG A 182 13.69 -6.91 -7.78
N VAL A 183 14.24 -5.99 -7.01
CA VAL A 183 13.85 -4.58 -7.04
C VAL A 183 15.09 -3.73 -7.24
N THR A 184 15.05 -2.88 -8.28
CA THR A 184 16.14 -1.99 -8.65
C THR A 184 15.66 -0.54 -8.61
N PRO A 185 16.11 0.28 -7.66
CA PRO A 185 15.82 1.70 -7.68
C PRO A 185 16.55 2.38 -8.84
N VAL A 186 15.88 3.29 -9.53
CA VAL A 186 16.42 4.00 -10.69
C VAL A 186 16.67 5.45 -10.31
N PHE A 187 17.92 5.83 -10.22
CA PHE A 187 18.35 7.20 -9.94
C PHE A 187 18.77 7.88 -11.24
N GLU A 188 18.39 9.15 -11.40
CA GLU A 188 18.85 9.99 -12.49
C GLU A 188 20.05 10.81 -12.01
N ASP A 189 21.15 10.71 -12.71
CA ASP A 189 22.40 11.41 -12.37
C ASP A 189 22.77 11.30 -10.87
N ASP A 190 23.05 12.43 -10.20
CA ASP A 190 23.40 12.51 -8.78
C ASP A 190 22.19 12.74 -7.87
N ASN A 191 20.97 12.45 -8.33
CA ASN A 191 19.76 12.61 -7.54
C ASN A 191 19.79 11.72 -6.30
N LEU A 192 19.38 12.29 -5.15
CA LEU A 192 19.31 11.56 -3.88
C LEU A 192 18.05 10.70 -3.74
N LEU A 193 17.00 10.97 -4.55
CA LEU A 193 15.80 10.16 -4.63
C LEU A 193 15.77 9.41 -5.97
N ALA A 194 15.38 8.13 -5.91
CA ALA A 194 15.07 7.39 -7.12
C ALA A 194 13.83 7.97 -7.81
N SER A 195 13.82 8.03 -9.14
CA SER A 195 12.65 8.37 -9.96
C SER A 195 11.53 7.34 -9.81
N GLY A 196 11.89 6.11 -9.47
CA GLY A 196 11.03 4.97 -9.21
C GLY A 196 11.83 3.71 -8.97
N VAL A 197 11.14 2.59 -8.93
CA VAL A 197 11.75 1.28 -8.80
C VAL A 197 11.28 0.34 -9.90
N LEU A 198 12.19 -0.43 -10.46
CA LEU A 198 11.90 -1.57 -11.30
C LEU A 198 11.67 -2.77 -10.41
N MET A 199 10.52 -3.41 -10.52
CA MET A 199 10.15 -4.61 -9.78
C MET A 199 9.96 -5.78 -10.76
N GLU A 200 10.64 -6.88 -10.48
CA GLU A 200 10.61 -8.09 -11.31
C GLU A 200 10.38 -9.32 -10.45
N ALA A 201 9.57 -10.23 -10.93
CA ALA A 201 9.35 -11.51 -10.26
C ALA A 201 9.08 -12.63 -11.26
N GLU A 202 9.53 -13.83 -10.91
CA GLU A 202 9.20 -15.06 -11.63
C GLU A 202 9.10 -16.23 -10.64
N SER A 203 7.97 -16.95 -10.65
CA SER A 203 7.81 -18.16 -9.85
C SER A 203 8.65 -19.31 -10.42
N VAL A 204 9.43 -19.96 -9.56
CA VAL A 204 10.53 -20.85 -9.99
C VAL A 204 10.03 -22.22 -10.43
N GLU A 205 9.27 -22.91 -9.59
CA GLU A 205 8.91 -24.33 -9.82
C GLU A 205 7.94 -24.54 -10.96
N ASP A 206 7.15 -23.51 -11.30
CA ASP A 206 6.16 -23.55 -12.39
C ASP A 206 6.53 -22.70 -13.61
N GLY A 207 7.76 -22.16 -13.61
CA GLY A 207 8.31 -21.40 -14.73
C GLY A 207 7.52 -20.14 -15.06
N GLY A 208 7.18 -19.34 -14.05
CA GLY A 208 6.49 -18.09 -14.19
C GLY A 208 4.96 -18.19 -14.35
N SER A 209 4.40 -19.41 -14.25
CA SER A 209 2.95 -19.59 -14.46
C SER A 209 2.10 -19.03 -13.31
N GLY A 210 2.65 -18.96 -12.12
CA GLY A 210 1.98 -18.46 -10.92
C GLY A 210 2.22 -16.98 -10.65
N VAL A 211 3.46 -16.53 -10.83
CA VAL A 211 3.88 -15.13 -10.72
C VAL A 211 4.86 -14.83 -11.83
N SER A 212 4.59 -13.81 -12.64
CA SER A 212 5.54 -13.27 -13.60
C SER A 212 5.19 -11.81 -13.87
N PHE A 213 6.09 -10.90 -13.54
CA PHE A 213 5.90 -9.47 -13.86
C PHE A 213 7.23 -8.73 -14.00
N ASN A 214 7.17 -7.65 -14.76
CA ASN A 214 8.22 -6.64 -14.91
C ASN A 214 7.56 -5.27 -14.96
N ALA A 215 7.65 -4.53 -13.86
CA ALA A 215 6.90 -3.29 -13.68
C ALA A 215 7.78 -2.19 -13.10
N TYR A 216 7.55 -0.97 -13.59
CA TYR A 216 8.14 0.24 -13.05
C TYR A 216 7.13 0.98 -12.16
N CYS A 217 7.47 1.16 -10.87
CA CYS A 217 6.67 1.90 -9.90
C CYS A 217 7.24 3.31 -9.75
N TYR A 218 6.40 4.33 -10.01
CA TYR A 218 6.84 5.73 -10.00
C TYR A 218 6.96 6.29 -8.58
N ASN A 219 8.10 6.92 -8.27
CA ASN A 219 8.29 7.60 -7.00
C ASN A 219 7.70 9.03 -7.03
N VAL A 220 6.42 9.11 -7.28
CA VAL A 220 5.64 10.35 -7.32
C VAL A 220 4.59 10.36 -6.21
N GLN A 221 4.05 11.54 -5.91
CA GLN A 221 2.85 11.70 -5.09
C GLN A 221 1.91 12.66 -5.79
N PRO A 222 0.70 12.24 -6.19
CA PRO A 222 -0.27 13.11 -6.84
C PRO A 222 -0.49 14.40 -6.03
N GLY A 223 -0.42 15.55 -6.71
CA GLY A 223 -0.60 16.86 -6.09
C GLY A 223 0.62 17.43 -5.33
N ILE A 224 1.73 16.70 -5.28
CA ILE A 224 2.99 17.13 -4.66
C ILE A 224 4.09 17.25 -5.72
N SER A 225 4.85 18.34 -5.66
CA SER A 225 6.06 18.51 -6.44
C SER A 225 7.27 18.07 -5.61
N ILE A 226 8.14 17.26 -6.19
CA ILE A 226 9.33 16.69 -5.54
C ILE A 226 10.56 17.13 -6.31
N ASP A 227 11.57 17.59 -5.57
CA ASP A 227 12.94 17.79 -6.08
C ASP A 227 13.74 16.52 -5.78
N TYR A 228 13.99 15.73 -6.81
CA TYR A 228 14.69 14.45 -6.67
C TYR A 228 16.17 14.61 -6.32
N ALA A 229 16.77 15.74 -6.63
CA ALA A 229 18.16 16.01 -6.28
C ALA A 229 18.37 16.12 -4.77
N THR A 230 17.38 16.60 -4.04
CA THR A 230 17.50 16.89 -2.60
C THR A 230 16.51 16.15 -1.71
N GLY A 231 15.36 15.75 -2.25
CA GLY A 231 14.20 15.27 -1.50
C GLY A 231 13.29 16.37 -0.97
N ASP A 232 13.60 17.64 -1.28
CA ASP A 232 12.70 18.74 -0.96
C ASP A 232 11.39 18.61 -1.74
N SER A 233 10.31 19.13 -1.17
CA SER A 233 8.99 18.97 -1.78
C SER A 233 8.09 20.14 -1.47
N SER A 234 7.06 20.33 -2.29
CA SER A 234 6.06 21.36 -2.10
C SER A 234 4.66 20.88 -2.49
N GLY A 235 3.67 21.30 -1.73
CA GLY A 235 2.27 20.93 -1.91
C GLY A 235 1.37 21.66 -0.93
N GLN A 236 0.13 21.24 -0.82
CA GLN A 236 -0.79 21.78 0.20
C GLN A 236 -0.30 21.36 1.59
N ALA A 237 0.20 22.33 2.35
CA ALA A 237 0.76 22.12 3.67
C ALA A 237 -0.27 21.45 4.60
N TYR A 238 0.16 20.43 5.34
CA TYR A 238 -0.64 19.84 6.40
C TYR A 238 -0.89 20.85 7.52
N THR A 239 -2.15 21.15 7.78
CA THR A 239 -2.56 22.20 8.74
C THR A 239 -2.60 21.72 10.18
N GLY A 240 -2.27 20.46 10.42
CA GLY A 240 -2.23 19.88 11.77
C GLY A 240 -3.59 19.36 12.26
N SER A 241 -4.61 19.47 11.47
CA SER A 241 -5.96 19.06 11.83
C SER A 241 -6.32 17.72 11.15
N GLU A 242 -5.91 16.61 11.74
CA GLU A 242 -6.57 15.32 11.42
C GLU A 242 -8.08 15.40 11.72
N ALA A 243 -8.48 16.39 12.52
CA ALA A 243 -9.86 16.75 12.75
C ALA A 243 -10.56 17.25 11.47
N SER A 244 -9.84 17.76 10.46
CA SER A 244 -10.44 18.13 9.18
C SER A 244 -11.00 16.95 8.38
N LYS A 245 -10.57 15.73 8.64
CA LYS A 245 -11.20 14.52 8.09
C LYS A 245 -12.67 14.38 8.49
N TYR A 246 -13.05 15.02 9.60
CA TYR A 246 -14.40 15.02 10.14
C TYR A 246 -15.20 16.27 9.72
N ASP A 247 -14.68 17.07 8.78
CA ASP A 247 -15.41 18.20 8.24
C ASP A 247 -16.68 17.69 7.54
N GLY A 248 -17.83 18.26 7.93
CA GLY A 248 -19.14 17.80 7.47
C GLY A 248 -19.80 16.72 8.30
N VAL A 249 -19.13 16.11 9.28
CA VAL A 249 -19.75 15.19 10.25
C VAL A 249 -20.66 16.01 11.18
N ASP A 250 -21.94 15.64 11.24
CA ASP A 250 -22.87 16.19 12.22
C ASP A 250 -22.72 15.43 13.55
N PHE A 251 -21.93 15.98 14.45
CA PHE A 251 -21.75 15.43 15.81
C PHE A 251 -22.98 15.58 16.71
N GLN A 252 -24.06 16.18 16.24
CA GLN A 252 -25.35 16.19 16.90
C GLN A 252 -26.30 15.11 16.38
N SER A 253 -25.93 14.41 15.31
CA SER A 253 -26.69 13.30 14.76
C SER A 253 -26.81 12.17 15.79
N PRO A 254 -28.03 11.64 16.08
CA PRO A 254 -28.20 10.51 16.99
C PRO A 254 -27.38 9.28 16.63
N ALA A 255 -27.21 9.00 15.34
CA ALA A 255 -26.41 7.88 14.86
C ALA A 255 -24.92 8.06 15.16
N VAL A 256 -24.38 9.26 14.96
CA VAL A 256 -22.99 9.63 15.30
C VAL A 256 -22.79 9.60 16.82
N ILE A 257 -23.69 10.17 17.61
CA ILE A 257 -23.63 10.14 19.08
C ILE A 257 -23.60 8.69 19.58
N LYS A 258 -24.45 7.83 19.04
CA LYS A 258 -24.49 6.39 19.39
C LYS A 258 -23.16 5.69 19.11
N ALA A 259 -22.54 5.96 17.97
CA ALA A 259 -21.23 5.41 17.63
C ALA A 259 -20.15 5.88 18.61
N VAL A 260 -20.16 7.15 18.99
CA VAL A 260 -19.25 7.70 20.00
C VAL A 260 -19.47 7.09 21.38
N GLN A 261 -20.72 6.94 21.81
CA GLN A 261 -21.09 6.30 23.09
C GLN A 261 -20.55 4.86 23.15
N GLN A 262 -20.71 4.08 22.06
CA GLN A 262 -20.19 2.73 21.99
C GLN A 262 -18.66 2.73 22.12
N ALA A 263 -17.97 3.59 21.38
CA ALA A 263 -16.52 3.68 21.44
C ALA A 263 -15.98 4.12 22.81
N LEU A 264 -16.67 5.05 23.49
CA LEU A 264 -16.32 5.44 24.86
C LEU A 264 -16.46 4.23 25.83
N ASN A 265 -17.57 3.52 25.76
CA ASN A 265 -17.80 2.32 26.60
C ASN A 265 -16.74 1.23 26.33
N ASP A 266 -16.39 0.99 25.06
CA ASP A 266 -15.35 0.03 24.66
C ASP A 266 -13.95 0.39 25.20
N LYS A 267 -13.72 1.68 25.45
CA LYS A 267 -12.48 2.22 26.06
C LYS A 267 -12.57 2.29 27.58
N GLY A 268 -13.69 1.90 28.21
CA GLY A 268 -13.90 1.89 29.67
C GLY A 268 -14.43 3.20 30.24
N TYR A 269 -14.87 4.14 29.42
CA TYR A 269 -15.53 5.38 29.84
C TYR A 269 -17.02 5.20 29.77
N ASP A 270 -17.62 4.75 30.88
CA ASP A 270 -19.03 4.42 30.97
C ASP A 270 -19.93 5.67 30.75
N CYS A 271 -20.64 5.67 29.64
CA CYS A 271 -21.64 6.69 29.30
C CYS A 271 -23.08 6.18 29.36
N GLY A 272 -23.28 4.96 29.87
CA GLY A 272 -24.56 4.27 29.89
C GLY A 272 -24.83 3.51 28.58
N THR A 273 -26.12 3.22 28.33
CA THR A 273 -26.52 2.55 27.07
C THR A 273 -26.37 3.49 25.88
N PRO A 274 -25.71 3.04 24.77
CA PRO A 274 -25.63 3.83 23.55
C PRO A 274 -27.01 4.04 22.91
N ASP A 275 -27.61 5.18 23.19
CA ASP A 275 -28.98 5.54 22.78
C ASP A 275 -29.05 6.65 21.72
N GLY A 276 -27.88 7.26 21.40
CA GLY A 276 -27.80 8.38 20.46
C GLY A 276 -28.21 9.73 21.05
N ILE A 277 -28.32 9.84 22.39
CA ILE A 277 -28.65 11.09 23.08
C ILE A 277 -27.41 11.57 23.85
N ALA A 278 -26.93 12.76 23.53
CA ALA A 278 -25.81 13.38 24.24
C ALA A 278 -26.26 13.91 25.63
N GLY A 279 -26.60 12.99 26.53
CA GLY A 279 -26.99 13.30 27.90
C GLY A 279 -25.81 13.56 28.83
N SER A 280 -26.09 13.77 30.13
CA SER A 280 -25.05 14.07 31.14
C SER A 280 -24.03 12.92 31.28
N GLY A 281 -24.44 11.66 31.14
CA GLY A 281 -23.55 10.49 31.15
C GLY A 281 -22.55 10.55 30.00
N THR A 282 -23.03 10.78 28.79
CA THR A 282 -22.17 10.92 27.59
C THR A 282 -21.22 12.10 27.72
N ALA A 283 -21.72 13.25 28.20
CA ALA A 283 -20.88 14.44 28.40
C ALA A 283 -19.78 14.19 29.44
N SER A 284 -20.11 13.51 30.55
CA SER A 284 -19.12 13.16 31.58
C SER A 284 -18.06 12.19 31.05
N ALA A 285 -18.45 11.15 30.34
CA ALA A 285 -17.55 10.17 29.75
C ALA A 285 -16.61 10.82 28.71
N ALA A 286 -17.15 11.67 27.83
CA ALA A 286 -16.37 12.42 26.85
C ALA A 286 -15.39 13.37 27.52
N ALA A 287 -15.78 14.07 28.57
CA ALA A 287 -14.91 14.99 29.33
C ALA A 287 -13.77 14.24 30.02
N HIS A 288 -14.03 13.09 30.65
CA HIS A 288 -13.01 12.26 31.28
C HIS A 288 -12.02 11.72 30.22
N PHE A 289 -12.54 11.17 29.13
CA PHE A 289 -11.69 10.70 28.03
C PHE A 289 -10.78 11.81 27.48
N LYS A 290 -11.35 12.99 27.22
CA LYS A 290 -10.59 14.15 26.75
C LYS A 290 -9.49 14.56 27.73
N ALA A 291 -9.82 14.63 29.01
CA ALA A 291 -8.87 14.98 30.07
C ALA A 291 -7.70 14.00 30.12
N ASP A 292 -7.97 12.70 30.08
CA ASP A 292 -6.95 11.64 30.12
C ASP A 292 -6.06 11.63 28.88
N HIS A 293 -6.54 12.15 27.75
CA HIS A 293 -5.81 12.21 26.48
C HIS A 293 -5.28 13.62 26.12
N GLY A 294 -5.38 14.57 27.06
CA GLY A 294 -4.86 15.94 26.85
C GLY A 294 -5.61 16.74 25.78
N LEU A 295 -6.86 16.38 25.50
CA LEU A 295 -7.73 17.10 24.55
C LEU A 295 -8.42 18.28 25.23
N SER A 296 -8.59 19.37 24.51
CA SER A 296 -9.31 20.55 24.98
C SER A 296 -10.76 20.56 24.46
N GLY A 297 -11.63 21.37 25.10
CA GLY A 297 -13.03 21.54 24.75
C GLY A 297 -13.96 20.52 25.40
N ASP A 298 -15.26 20.81 25.36
CA ASP A 298 -16.31 19.98 25.94
C ASP A 298 -17.13 19.31 24.82
N GLY A 299 -17.71 18.16 25.17
CA GLY A 299 -18.65 17.43 24.30
C GLY A 299 -18.01 16.57 23.21
N ILE A 300 -18.86 16.19 22.26
CA ILE A 300 -18.50 15.32 21.13
C ILE A 300 -18.05 16.20 19.98
N ASP A 301 -16.82 15.97 19.51
CA ASP A 301 -16.21 16.71 18.39
C ASP A 301 -15.21 15.82 17.62
N ALA A 302 -14.64 16.40 16.56
CA ALA A 302 -13.67 15.75 15.71
C ALA A 302 -12.43 15.21 16.47
N ALA A 303 -11.94 15.97 17.47
CA ALA A 303 -10.78 15.57 18.26
C ALA A 303 -11.07 14.34 19.12
N LEU A 304 -12.26 14.28 19.74
CA LEU A 304 -12.73 13.10 20.47
C LEU A 304 -12.88 11.88 19.53
N ALA A 305 -13.56 12.06 18.41
CA ALA A 305 -13.82 10.98 17.44
C ALA A 305 -12.51 10.39 16.88
N LEU A 306 -11.56 11.27 16.52
CA LEU A 306 -10.23 10.89 16.06
C LEU A 306 -9.48 10.07 17.11
N THR A 307 -9.45 10.55 18.36
CA THR A 307 -8.70 9.90 19.44
C THR A 307 -9.35 8.59 19.89
N LEU A 308 -10.66 8.45 19.74
CA LEU A 308 -11.38 7.18 19.89
C LEU A 308 -11.09 6.18 18.77
N GLY A 309 -10.51 6.64 17.63
CA GLY A 309 -10.24 5.81 16.47
C GLY A 309 -11.46 5.57 15.58
N LEU A 310 -12.46 6.44 15.64
CA LEU A 310 -13.65 6.36 14.80
C LEU A 310 -13.33 6.76 13.36
N ASN A 311 -13.88 6.06 12.39
CA ASN A 311 -13.69 6.35 10.98
C ASN A 311 -14.55 7.56 10.55
N ALA A 312 -13.90 8.60 10.03
CA ALA A 312 -14.57 9.86 9.64
C ALA A 312 -15.63 9.64 8.54
N TYR A 313 -15.34 8.77 7.55
CA TYR A 313 -16.29 8.47 6.47
C TYR A 313 -17.54 7.76 7.00
N GLN A 314 -17.36 6.79 7.93
CA GLN A 314 -18.50 6.13 8.57
C GLN A 314 -19.35 7.11 9.37
N LEU A 315 -18.74 8.07 10.07
CA LEU A 315 -19.47 9.10 10.79
C LEU A 315 -20.19 10.07 9.84
N LEU A 316 -19.60 10.37 8.68
CA LEU A 316 -20.22 11.23 7.67
C LEU A 316 -21.47 10.55 7.08
N ASP A 317 -21.38 9.23 6.78
CA ASP A 317 -22.53 8.46 6.31
C ASP A 317 -23.65 8.44 7.33
N LEU A 318 -23.34 8.16 8.61
CA LEU A 318 -24.31 8.20 9.71
C LEU A 318 -24.95 9.60 9.89
N SER A 319 -24.22 10.66 9.59
CA SER A 319 -24.76 12.04 9.60
C SER A 319 -25.77 12.26 8.48
N SER A 320 -25.50 11.73 7.29
CA SER A 320 -26.33 11.94 6.09
C SER A 320 -27.62 11.11 6.14
N GLU A 321 -27.58 9.90 6.66
CA GLU A 321 -28.79 9.07 6.86
C GLU A 321 -29.79 9.72 7.81
N ALA A 322 -29.33 10.29 8.92
CA ALA A 322 -30.18 11.01 9.87
C ALA A 322 -30.83 12.25 9.28
N ALA A 323 -30.17 12.93 8.33
CA ALA A 323 -30.72 14.08 7.64
C ALA A 323 -31.83 13.69 6.64
N ALA A 324 -31.70 12.53 6.00
CA ALA A 324 -32.68 12.00 5.07
C ALA A 324 -33.98 11.55 5.77
N ASP A 325 -33.89 10.95 6.97
CA ASP A 325 -35.04 10.55 7.78
C ASP A 325 -35.82 11.77 8.33
N GLN A 326 -35.15 12.86 8.68
CA GLN A 326 -35.81 14.09 9.09
C GLN A 326 -36.53 14.82 7.95
N ALA A 327 -36.01 14.72 6.72
CA ALA A 327 -36.63 15.31 5.54
C ALA A 327 -37.92 14.59 5.12
N SER A 328 -38.03 13.29 5.38
CA SER A 328 -39.21 12.48 5.07
C SER A 328 -40.33 12.57 6.12
N GLY A 329 -40.04 13.05 7.32
CA GLY A 329 -41.00 13.17 8.45
C GLY A 329 -41.91 14.40 8.47
N THR A 330 -41.77 15.33 7.54
CA THR A 330 -42.51 16.65 7.60
C THR A 330 -43.74 16.76 6.69
N GLN A 331 -44.30 15.65 6.17
CA GLN A 331 -45.61 15.68 5.49
C GLN A 331 -46.57 14.62 6.04
N GLY A 332 -47.46 15.00 6.93
CA GLY A 332 -48.59 14.15 7.30
C GLY A 332 -49.21 14.47 8.63
N GLY A 333 -49.82 15.66 8.79
CA GLY A 333 -50.70 15.97 9.87
C GLY A 333 -52.18 15.86 9.44
N GLN A 334 -52.99 15.14 10.25
CA GLN A 334 -54.45 15.06 10.35
C GLN A 334 -55.21 14.06 9.48
N ALA A 335 -55.69 12.96 10.06
CA ALA A 335 -57.05 12.85 10.60
C ALA A 335 -57.43 11.42 10.99
N SER A 336 -57.84 11.29 12.24
CA SER A 336 -58.88 10.45 12.86
C SER A 336 -59.37 9.12 12.21
N GLY A 337 -59.35 8.04 13.01
CA GLY A 337 -60.54 7.21 13.13
C GLY A 337 -60.40 5.71 12.83
N THR A 338 -60.52 4.90 13.91
CA THR A 338 -61.14 3.56 14.02
C THR A 338 -60.48 2.32 13.40
N ALA A 339 -60.08 1.49 14.34
CA ALA A 339 -60.16 0.02 14.48
C ALA A 339 -60.31 -0.90 13.25
N GLY A 340 -59.50 -1.97 13.23
CA GLY A 340 -59.81 -3.19 12.49
C GLY A 340 -58.59 -4.11 12.27
N GLN A 341 -58.70 -5.28 12.82
CA GLN A 341 -57.79 -6.42 12.89
C GLN A 341 -57.21 -6.97 11.60
N ALA A 342 -56.04 -7.58 11.76
CA ALA A 342 -55.55 -8.87 11.30
C ALA A 342 -54.90 -9.04 9.92
N SER A 343 -53.72 -9.55 10.02
CA SER A 343 -53.04 -10.61 9.22
C SER A 343 -52.63 -10.33 7.78
N GLY A 344 -51.35 -10.68 7.50
CA GLY A 344 -50.90 -11.13 6.20
C GLY A 344 -49.61 -10.46 5.72
N ALA A 345 -48.54 -11.23 5.75
CA ALA A 345 -47.26 -10.94 5.13
C ALA A 345 -47.38 -10.60 3.64
N GLN A 346 -46.72 -9.60 3.19
CA GLN A 346 -46.07 -9.60 1.84
C GLN A 346 -45.16 -8.38 1.70
N ALA A 347 -43.96 -8.68 1.14
CA ALA A 347 -42.95 -7.73 0.78
C ALA A 347 -43.49 -6.63 -0.16
N GLY A 348 -43.19 -5.38 0.16
CA GLY A 348 -43.49 -4.23 -0.66
C GLY A 348 -42.18 -3.59 -1.12
N GLU A 349 -41.99 -3.63 -2.44
CA GLU A 349 -40.93 -2.96 -3.16
C GLU A 349 -40.99 -1.43 -2.95
N ALA A 350 -39.85 -0.84 -2.61
CA ALA A 350 -39.67 0.60 -2.70
C ALA A 350 -38.96 0.94 -4.00
N SER A 351 -39.72 1.50 -4.94
CA SER A 351 -39.22 2.12 -6.15
C SER A 351 -38.47 3.39 -5.82
N GLY A 352 -37.21 3.45 -6.13
CA GLY A 352 -36.38 4.65 -6.15
C GLY A 352 -35.60 4.70 -7.47
N SER A 353 -35.76 5.78 -8.20
CA SER A 353 -35.39 6.08 -9.57
C SER A 353 -33.94 5.80 -9.99
N GLY A 354 -33.74 4.98 -10.99
CA GLY A 354 -33.00 5.22 -12.20
C GLY A 354 -31.48 5.30 -12.16
N LEU A 355 -30.79 4.17 -12.12
CA LEU A 355 -29.62 3.90 -12.95
C LEU A 355 -29.67 2.40 -13.29
N THR A 356 -29.77 2.07 -14.58
CA THR A 356 -30.12 0.76 -15.09
C THR A 356 -28.88 -0.11 -15.26
N GLY A 357 -28.56 -0.94 -14.27
CA GLY A 357 -27.77 -2.13 -14.40
C GLY A 357 -28.43 -3.28 -13.64
N PRO A 358 -28.21 -4.56 -13.99
CA PRO A 358 -28.74 -5.68 -13.20
C PRO A 358 -28.19 -5.62 -11.78
N ALA A 359 -29.06 -5.76 -10.79
CA ALA A 359 -28.67 -5.85 -9.39
C ALA A 359 -27.82 -7.11 -9.20
N ILE A 360 -26.56 -6.94 -8.86
CA ILE A 360 -25.59 -8.02 -8.62
C ILE A 360 -25.28 -8.04 -7.14
N SER A 361 -25.04 -9.22 -6.57
CA SER A 361 -24.59 -9.33 -5.19
C SER A 361 -23.08 -9.23 -5.09
N TYR A 362 -22.60 -8.45 -4.14
CA TYR A 362 -21.19 -8.27 -3.82
C TYR A 362 -20.92 -8.54 -2.35
N ILE A 363 -19.68 -8.91 -2.02
CA ILE A 363 -19.21 -8.97 -0.64
C ILE A 363 -18.22 -7.82 -0.43
N VAL A 364 -18.55 -6.91 0.47
CA VAL A 364 -17.75 -5.75 0.82
C VAL A 364 -16.90 -6.07 2.04
N ASN A 365 -15.61 -5.81 1.96
CA ASN A 365 -14.73 -5.81 3.11
C ASN A 365 -14.75 -4.43 3.75
N THR A 366 -15.47 -4.26 4.83
CA THR A 366 -15.64 -2.97 5.52
C THR A 366 -14.35 -2.45 6.15
N ASN A 367 -13.36 -3.32 6.39
CA ASN A 367 -12.07 -2.93 6.95
C ASN A 367 -11.12 -2.37 5.88
N THR A 368 -11.17 -2.91 4.65
CA THR A 368 -10.28 -2.50 3.56
C THR A 368 -10.95 -1.61 2.53
N GLY A 369 -12.26 -1.38 2.65
CA GLY A 369 -13.04 -0.61 1.69
C GLY A 369 -13.17 -1.26 0.30
N LYS A 370 -12.85 -2.55 0.16
CA LYS A 370 -12.91 -3.25 -1.13
C LYS A 370 -14.14 -4.12 -1.24
N PHE A 371 -14.75 -4.15 -2.44
CA PHE A 371 -15.86 -5.06 -2.73
C PHE A 371 -15.47 -6.14 -3.75
N HIS A 372 -16.10 -7.29 -3.66
CA HIS A 372 -15.72 -8.52 -4.33
C HIS A 372 -16.93 -9.22 -4.95
N ASN A 373 -16.73 -9.96 -6.03
CA ASN A 373 -17.71 -10.96 -6.47
C ASN A 373 -17.87 -12.07 -5.41
N PRO A 374 -19.06 -12.64 -5.20
CA PRO A 374 -19.30 -13.65 -4.18
C PRO A 374 -18.38 -14.89 -4.24
N GLY A 375 -17.84 -15.20 -5.41
CA GLY A 375 -16.88 -16.30 -5.62
C GLY A 375 -15.41 -15.95 -5.47
N CYS A 376 -15.08 -14.73 -5.03
CA CYS A 376 -13.69 -14.30 -4.89
C CYS A 376 -12.96 -15.05 -3.78
N SER A 377 -11.78 -15.60 -4.07
CA SER A 377 -10.98 -16.34 -3.07
C SER A 377 -10.56 -15.48 -1.87
N SER A 378 -10.45 -14.17 -2.04
CA SER A 378 -10.14 -13.23 -0.96
C SER A 378 -11.22 -13.17 0.13
N ILE A 379 -12.47 -13.58 -0.16
CA ILE A 379 -13.56 -13.57 0.83
C ILE A 379 -13.33 -14.59 1.95
N GLY A 380 -12.68 -15.72 1.62
CA GLY A 380 -12.37 -16.75 2.61
C GLY A 380 -11.38 -16.29 3.68
N GLN A 381 -10.60 -15.26 3.40
CA GLN A 381 -9.59 -14.70 4.30
C GLN A 381 -10.10 -13.50 5.13
N MET A 382 -11.33 -13.02 4.84
CA MET A 382 -11.92 -11.94 5.61
C MET A 382 -12.48 -12.46 6.94
N SER A 383 -12.27 -11.71 8.02
CA SER A 383 -13.04 -11.90 9.24
C SER A 383 -14.53 -11.70 8.96
N ASP A 384 -15.39 -12.55 9.54
CA ASP A 384 -16.84 -12.43 9.35
C ASP A 384 -17.38 -11.07 9.83
N SER A 385 -16.73 -10.46 10.82
CA SER A 385 -17.05 -9.11 11.29
C SER A 385 -16.80 -8.00 10.28
N ASN A 386 -16.00 -8.26 9.25
CA ASN A 386 -15.64 -7.30 8.21
C ASN A 386 -16.35 -7.57 6.88
N LYS A 387 -17.23 -8.59 6.84
CA LYS A 387 -18.00 -8.94 5.64
C LYS A 387 -19.36 -8.26 5.66
N MET A 388 -19.67 -7.50 4.63
CA MET A 388 -20.99 -6.94 4.38
C MET A 388 -21.49 -7.43 3.02
N GLU A 389 -22.69 -8.02 3.00
CA GLU A 389 -23.36 -8.36 1.73
C GLU A 389 -24.04 -7.12 1.18
N TYR A 390 -23.84 -6.83 -0.08
CA TYR A 390 -24.47 -5.72 -0.78
C TYR A 390 -25.10 -6.22 -2.09
N THR A 391 -26.34 -5.81 -2.34
CA THR A 391 -27.05 -6.08 -3.59
C THR A 391 -27.42 -4.76 -4.25
N GLY A 392 -26.82 -4.50 -5.41
CA GLY A 392 -27.00 -3.24 -6.13
C GLY A 392 -26.10 -3.17 -7.34
N SER A 393 -25.83 -1.95 -7.84
CA SER A 393 -24.91 -1.78 -8.96
C SER A 393 -23.45 -1.63 -8.48
N ARG A 394 -22.51 -1.95 -9.35
CA ARG A 394 -21.09 -1.69 -9.15
C ARG A 394 -20.81 -0.19 -8.96
N ASP A 395 -21.52 0.63 -9.73
CA ASP A 395 -21.34 2.08 -9.72
C ASP A 395 -21.82 2.70 -8.39
N ASP A 396 -22.85 2.12 -7.78
CA ASP A 396 -23.31 2.52 -6.43
C ASP A 396 -22.22 2.26 -5.38
N LEU A 397 -21.57 1.09 -5.42
CA LEU A 397 -20.47 0.78 -4.49
C LEU A 397 -19.28 1.73 -4.71
N ILE A 398 -18.97 2.09 -5.95
CA ILE A 398 -17.92 3.08 -6.25
C ILE A 398 -18.35 4.46 -5.76
N ALA A 399 -19.62 4.85 -5.97
CA ALA A 399 -20.16 6.11 -5.45
C ALA A 399 -20.17 6.16 -3.92
N MET A 400 -20.33 5.00 -3.25
CA MET A 400 -20.20 4.84 -1.81
C MET A 400 -18.73 4.84 -1.32
N GLY A 401 -17.75 5.02 -2.21
CA GLY A 401 -16.33 5.07 -1.86
C GLY A 401 -15.65 3.71 -1.76
N TYR A 402 -16.34 2.61 -2.06
CA TYR A 402 -15.73 1.31 -2.11
C TYR A 402 -14.96 1.09 -3.41
N GLN A 403 -13.84 0.38 -3.34
CA GLN A 403 -13.02 0.06 -4.49
C GLN A 403 -13.25 -1.38 -4.95
N PRO A 404 -13.29 -1.65 -6.26
CA PRO A 404 -13.35 -3.00 -6.76
C PRO A 404 -12.09 -3.77 -6.37
N CYS A 405 -12.26 -5.01 -5.95
CA CYS A 405 -11.14 -5.91 -5.72
C CYS A 405 -10.39 -6.16 -7.03
N LYS A 406 -9.09 -5.88 -7.06
CA LYS A 406 -8.26 -6.08 -8.27
C LYS A 406 -8.20 -7.56 -8.72
N ARG A 407 -8.37 -8.53 -7.80
CA ARG A 407 -8.31 -9.97 -8.11
C ARG A 407 -9.54 -10.49 -8.86
N CYS A 408 -10.74 -10.08 -8.48
CA CYS A 408 -11.99 -10.55 -9.10
C CYS A 408 -12.66 -9.50 -9.98
N ASN A 409 -12.17 -8.29 -10.00
CA ASN A 409 -12.68 -7.13 -10.75
C ASN A 409 -14.22 -7.14 -10.85
N PRO A 410 -14.90 -6.99 -9.71
CA PRO A 410 -16.34 -7.14 -9.62
C PRO A 410 -17.09 -6.03 -10.36
#